data_7e38104acd86d360264efa0a2a42aff5
#
_entry.id   7e38104acd86d360264efa0a2a42aff5
#
_cell.length_a   1.000
_cell.length_b   1.000
_cell.length_c   1.000
_cell.angle_alpha   90.00
_cell.angle_beta   90.00
_cell.angle_gamma   90.00
#
_symmetry.space_group_name_H-M   'P 1'
#
loop_
_entity.id
_entity.type
_entity.pdbx_description
1 polymer ?
#
loop_
_entity_poly.entity_id
_entity_poly.type
_entity_poly.pdbx_seq_one_letter_code
_entity_poly.pdbx_strand_id
1 'polypeptide(L)'
;MTHSFSLRFGVVLAGMVLAVTGVLGASPAAEAATTGPTSVTLTPTADPAHSQTFTWRLTANRSGQVVQVKAPNGRVSSVAARYKTTTSKKSSGKKAYAFTATATRLAPGTGYAYRIVTSGGSTGWTPFTTARAGLDRSWTFLAFGDTQVGNAGVPEDIIDAAVARHPTAPLLLHAGDVVNKPNSLSEWRAFMKATYPTRTTKNWLISVGNHEQCVLLSKSCRSGDAQAFRAYYSWPRNGYAGQGATWFYTDYQGVRFIVLDTFGGDLAAQSAFLNTALKTNKQRWTVVLQHAGPFASRSDRNNAEIRSAFLPLYTKYKVDLVLSGHDHSYSRGYYRSKNSTVYAESDSGPKFYAPSGRDWSRAGATQVANVGYTSTYQAVTVSKNSLVYKAVVGYKGKGATTSKKVGQVLDQVTITKSALGATKTVR
;
A
#
# COMPACT_ATOMS: atom_id res chain seq x y z
N MET A 1 -85.94 5.19 -10.86
CA MET A 1 -85.56 4.83 -12.25
C MET A 1 -84.23 5.43 -12.50
N THR A 2 -83.19 4.63 -12.36
CA THR A 2 -81.82 5.02 -12.35
C THR A 2 -81.16 4.44 -13.59
N HIS A 3 -80.64 5.30 -14.42
CA HIS A 3 -79.77 4.89 -15.53
C HIS A 3 -78.32 5.26 -15.21
N SER A 4 -77.47 4.23 -15.09
CA SER A 4 -76.04 4.27 -14.91
C SER A 4 -75.40 4.35 -16.28
N PHE A 5 -74.55 5.37 -16.52
CA PHE A 5 -73.65 5.48 -17.67
C PHE A 5 -72.24 5.15 -17.20
N SER A 6 -71.63 4.09 -17.70
CA SER A 6 -70.27 3.72 -17.51
C SER A 6 -69.44 4.23 -18.66
N LEU A 7 -68.50 5.19 -18.39
CA LEU A 7 -67.44 5.61 -19.32
C LEU A 7 -66.23 4.67 -19.13
N ARG A 8 -65.84 3.99 -20.18
CA ARG A 8 -64.59 3.25 -20.26
C ARG A 8 -63.50 4.18 -20.78
N PHE A 9 -62.50 4.50 -19.96
CA PHE A 9 -61.24 5.11 -20.41
C PHE A 9 -60.24 3.99 -20.71
N GLY A 10 -59.86 3.88 -21.96
CA GLY A 10 -58.76 3.02 -22.40
C GLY A 10 -57.40 3.70 -22.08
N VAL A 11 -56.62 3.06 -21.22
CA VAL A 11 -55.21 3.46 -20.96
C VAL A 11 -54.33 2.67 -21.91
N VAL A 12 -53.69 3.36 -22.84
CA VAL A 12 -52.62 2.81 -23.66
C VAL A 12 -51.33 2.85 -22.84
N LEU A 13 -50.90 1.69 -22.34
CA LEU A 13 -49.55 1.54 -21.75
C LEU A 13 -48.54 1.40 -22.88
N ALA A 14 -47.72 2.44 -23.09
CA ALA A 14 -46.54 2.33 -23.86
C ALA A 14 -45.46 1.62 -23.00
N GLY A 15 -45.17 0.38 -23.33
CA GLY A 15 -44.14 -0.41 -22.67
C GLY A 15 -42.75 0.09 -23.06
N MET A 16 -42.09 0.76 -22.14
CA MET A 16 -40.66 1.11 -22.26
C MET A 16 -39.85 -0.11 -21.79
N VAL A 17 -39.30 -0.88 -22.72
CA VAL A 17 -38.40 -1.98 -22.44
C VAL A 17 -37.06 -1.37 -22.04
N LEU A 18 -36.78 -1.26 -20.75
CA LEU A 18 -35.41 -1.02 -20.25
C LEU A 18 -34.61 -2.31 -20.45
N ALA A 19 -33.69 -2.27 -21.42
CA ALA A 19 -32.65 -3.28 -21.55
C ALA A 19 -31.64 -3.09 -20.39
N VAL A 20 -31.85 -3.83 -19.31
CA VAL A 20 -30.82 -3.98 -18.26
C VAL A 20 -29.74 -4.89 -18.83
N THR A 21 -28.68 -4.28 -19.37
CA THR A 21 -27.43 -5.00 -19.65
C THR A 21 -26.82 -5.38 -18.32
N GLY A 22 -27.10 -6.60 -17.86
CA GLY A 22 -26.44 -7.20 -16.72
C GLY A 22 -24.94 -7.29 -17.00
N VAL A 23 -24.16 -6.44 -16.32
CA VAL A 23 -22.73 -6.68 -16.13
C VAL A 23 -22.65 -7.95 -15.30
N LEU A 24 -22.43 -9.09 -15.98
CA LEU A 24 -22.04 -10.33 -15.34
C LEU A 24 -20.72 -10.04 -14.60
N GLY A 25 -20.82 -9.83 -13.30
CA GLY A 25 -19.68 -9.82 -12.40
C GLY A 25 -18.98 -11.17 -12.54
N ALA A 26 -17.83 -11.19 -13.20
CA ALA A 26 -16.94 -12.35 -13.22
C ALA A 26 -16.57 -12.64 -11.77
N SER A 27 -17.15 -13.69 -11.19
CA SER A 27 -16.68 -14.26 -9.93
C SER A 27 -15.17 -14.48 -10.02
N PRO A 28 -14.37 -14.08 -9.00
CA PRO A 28 -12.96 -14.36 -9.01
C PRO A 28 -12.77 -15.87 -9.09
N ALA A 29 -12.30 -16.35 -10.22
CA ALA A 29 -11.95 -17.75 -10.39
C ALA A 29 -10.96 -18.10 -9.27
N ALA A 30 -11.32 -19.09 -8.45
CA ALA A 30 -10.42 -19.67 -7.46
C ALA A 30 -9.10 -19.96 -8.16
N GLU A 31 -7.97 -19.52 -7.57
CA GLU A 31 -6.63 -19.78 -8.08
C GLU A 31 -6.40 -21.30 -8.02
N ALA A 32 -6.94 -22.01 -9.03
CA ALA A 32 -6.76 -23.44 -9.22
C ALA A 32 -5.25 -23.71 -9.23
N ALA A 33 -4.82 -24.94 -8.91
CA ALA A 33 -3.44 -25.40 -8.93
C ALA A 33 -2.85 -25.29 -10.34
N THR A 34 -2.60 -24.06 -10.79
CA THR A 34 -2.16 -23.73 -12.13
C THR A 34 -0.66 -23.91 -12.23
N THR A 35 -0.22 -24.52 -13.32
CA THR A 35 1.20 -24.56 -13.72
C THR A 35 1.72 -23.18 -14.11
N GLY A 36 0.87 -22.17 -14.13
CA GLY A 36 1.12 -20.79 -14.55
C GLY A 36 1.61 -19.86 -13.44
N PRO A 37 1.95 -18.59 -13.79
CA PRO A 37 2.34 -17.56 -12.87
C PRO A 37 1.24 -17.21 -11.85
N THR A 38 1.61 -17.15 -10.58
CA THR A 38 0.73 -16.77 -9.48
C THR A 38 1.30 -15.56 -8.75
N SER A 39 0.49 -14.91 -7.92
CA SER A 39 0.91 -13.77 -7.08
C SER A 39 1.65 -12.68 -7.87
N VAL A 40 1.18 -12.38 -9.06
CA VAL A 40 1.76 -11.31 -9.89
C VAL A 40 1.54 -9.97 -9.18
N THR A 41 2.62 -9.20 -9.00
CA THR A 41 2.58 -7.92 -8.30
C THR A 41 3.42 -6.88 -9.03
N LEU A 42 2.88 -5.67 -9.15
CA LEU A 42 3.56 -4.50 -9.66
C LEU A 42 4.13 -3.71 -8.48
N THR A 43 5.43 -3.40 -8.54
CA THR A 43 6.10 -2.55 -7.56
C THR A 43 6.83 -1.42 -8.26
N PRO A 44 6.88 -0.21 -7.69
CA PRO A 44 7.59 0.90 -8.30
C PRO A 44 9.10 0.63 -8.30
N THR A 45 9.78 1.12 -9.32
CA THR A 45 11.24 1.22 -9.37
C THR A 45 11.71 2.51 -8.67
N ALA A 46 13.00 2.81 -8.71
CA ALA A 46 13.51 4.14 -8.31
C ALA A 46 12.98 5.26 -9.23
N ASP A 47 12.71 4.93 -10.51
CA ASP A 47 12.14 5.83 -11.52
C ASP A 47 10.92 5.18 -12.18
N PRO A 48 9.74 5.24 -11.54
CA PRO A 48 8.52 4.61 -12.03
C PRO A 48 7.87 5.34 -13.21
N ALA A 49 8.38 6.49 -13.59
CA ALA A 49 7.96 7.18 -14.82
C ALA A 49 8.49 6.48 -16.08
N HIS A 50 9.69 5.89 -16.00
CA HIS A 50 10.36 5.28 -17.14
C HIS A 50 10.58 3.78 -17.01
N SER A 51 10.10 3.16 -15.91
CA SER A 51 10.29 1.73 -15.67
C SER A 51 9.22 1.13 -14.75
N GLN A 52 9.02 -0.18 -14.88
CA GLN A 52 8.08 -0.94 -14.07
C GLN A 52 8.66 -2.30 -13.70
N THR A 53 8.57 -2.65 -12.42
CA THR A 53 8.97 -3.98 -11.91
C THR A 53 7.74 -4.88 -11.77
N PHE A 54 7.91 -6.12 -12.25
CA PHE A 54 6.94 -7.21 -12.15
C PHE A 54 7.57 -8.32 -11.33
N THR A 55 6.84 -8.86 -10.36
CA THR A 55 7.24 -10.02 -9.55
C THR A 55 6.13 -11.06 -9.61
N TRP A 56 6.48 -12.34 -9.71
CA TRP A 56 5.53 -13.45 -9.73
C TRP A 56 6.14 -14.72 -9.15
N ARG A 57 5.31 -15.72 -8.91
CA ARG A 57 5.72 -17.00 -8.35
C ARG A 57 5.26 -18.14 -9.24
N LEU A 58 6.06 -19.23 -9.23
CA LEU A 58 5.74 -20.52 -9.85
C LEU A 58 5.90 -21.65 -8.84
N THR A 59 5.21 -22.75 -9.07
CA THR A 59 5.35 -24.00 -8.31
C THR A 59 6.54 -24.85 -8.76
N ALA A 60 7.10 -24.58 -9.94
CA ALA A 60 8.28 -25.26 -10.49
C ALA A 60 9.35 -24.23 -10.89
N ASN A 61 10.62 -24.60 -10.76
CA ASN A 61 11.72 -23.81 -11.31
C ASN A 61 11.74 -24.00 -12.84
N ARG A 62 11.48 -22.93 -13.56
CA ARG A 62 11.45 -22.91 -15.04
C ARG A 62 12.38 -21.82 -15.54
N SER A 63 13.26 -22.15 -16.46
CA SER A 63 14.11 -21.19 -17.17
C SER A 63 13.34 -20.48 -18.30
N GLY A 64 13.95 -19.48 -18.91
CA GLY A 64 13.44 -18.85 -20.14
C GLY A 64 12.17 -18.00 -19.96
N GLN A 65 11.86 -17.58 -18.75
CA GLN A 65 10.69 -16.73 -18.50
C GLN A 65 10.95 -15.29 -18.92
N VAL A 66 9.93 -14.66 -19.50
CA VAL A 66 9.96 -13.26 -19.90
C VAL A 66 8.68 -12.55 -19.51
N VAL A 67 8.78 -11.25 -19.26
CA VAL A 67 7.63 -10.34 -19.31
C VAL A 67 7.60 -9.71 -20.70
N GLN A 68 6.49 -9.83 -21.38
CA GLN A 68 6.23 -9.06 -22.60
C GLN A 68 5.44 -7.82 -22.24
N VAL A 69 5.87 -6.67 -22.78
CA VAL A 69 5.23 -5.37 -22.60
C VAL A 69 4.79 -4.87 -23.96
N LYS A 70 3.49 -4.58 -24.08
CA LYS A 70 2.86 -4.02 -25.28
C LYS A 70 2.60 -2.54 -25.08
N ALA A 71 3.20 -1.73 -25.93
CA ALA A 71 3.01 -0.28 -25.99
C ALA A 71 1.68 0.09 -26.66
N PRO A 72 1.19 1.35 -26.52
CA PRO A 72 -0.06 1.81 -27.16
C PRO A 72 -0.09 1.65 -28.69
N ASN A 73 1.06 1.75 -29.34
CA ASN A 73 1.20 1.54 -30.79
C ASN A 73 1.25 0.05 -31.21
N GLY A 74 0.98 -0.86 -30.28
CA GLY A 74 1.00 -2.32 -30.53
C GLY A 74 2.37 -2.98 -30.48
N ARG A 75 3.48 -2.21 -30.44
CA ARG A 75 4.84 -2.79 -30.34
C ARG A 75 5.00 -3.59 -29.05
N VAL A 76 5.52 -4.79 -29.17
CA VAL A 76 5.80 -5.69 -28.03
C VAL A 76 7.30 -5.78 -27.82
N SER A 77 7.73 -5.58 -26.58
CA SER A 77 9.11 -5.83 -26.12
C SER A 77 9.13 -6.94 -25.09
N SER A 78 10.22 -7.71 -25.03
CA SER A 78 10.40 -8.81 -24.08
C SER A 78 11.53 -8.49 -23.11
N VAL A 79 11.30 -8.74 -21.83
CA VAL A 79 12.26 -8.55 -20.74
C VAL A 79 12.49 -9.89 -20.06
N ALA A 80 13.73 -10.38 -20.06
CA ALA A 80 14.09 -11.62 -19.40
C ALA A 80 13.89 -11.53 -17.88
N ALA A 81 13.29 -12.56 -17.32
CA ALA A 81 13.11 -12.67 -15.88
C ALA A 81 14.39 -13.13 -15.20
N ARG A 82 14.60 -12.63 -13.98
CA ARG A 82 15.63 -13.14 -13.08
C ARG A 82 14.98 -13.99 -12.00
N TYR A 83 15.59 -15.13 -11.72
CA TYR A 83 15.27 -15.89 -10.53
C TYR A 83 15.65 -15.07 -9.29
N LYS A 84 14.81 -15.11 -8.28
CA LYS A 84 14.96 -14.29 -7.10
C LYS A 84 15.24 -15.12 -5.83
N THR A 85 14.35 -16.05 -5.52
CA THR A 85 14.46 -16.88 -4.32
C THR A 85 13.46 -18.03 -4.34
N THR A 86 13.67 -19.03 -3.50
CA THR A 86 12.66 -20.05 -3.19
C THR A 86 12.08 -19.83 -1.82
N THR A 87 10.78 -20.10 -1.62
CA THR A 87 10.23 -20.32 -0.29
C THR A 87 10.44 -21.78 0.12
N SER A 88 10.81 -22.01 1.39
CA SER A 88 11.16 -23.35 1.88
C SER A 88 9.93 -24.28 1.94
N LYS A 89 10.16 -25.59 1.79
CA LYS A 89 9.13 -26.63 1.99
C LYS A 89 8.49 -26.57 3.39
N LYS A 90 9.24 -26.14 4.42
CA LYS A 90 8.76 -26.10 5.81
C LYS A 90 7.59 -25.15 6.01
N SER A 91 7.45 -24.11 5.16
CA SER A 91 6.38 -23.12 5.28
C SER A 91 5.11 -23.43 4.47
N SER A 92 5.15 -24.37 3.51
CA SER A 92 4.03 -24.53 2.58
C SER A 92 3.81 -25.94 2.03
N GLY A 93 4.59 -26.93 2.47
CA GLY A 93 4.56 -28.29 1.90
C GLY A 93 5.06 -28.39 0.45
N LYS A 94 5.14 -27.27 -0.28
CA LYS A 94 5.62 -27.19 -1.68
C LYS A 94 6.60 -26.04 -1.83
N LYS A 95 7.70 -26.27 -2.57
CA LYS A 95 8.59 -25.17 -2.98
C LYS A 95 7.85 -24.23 -3.93
N ALA A 96 8.03 -22.93 -3.75
CA ALA A 96 7.62 -21.94 -4.72
C ALA A 96 8.83 -21.07 -5.11
N TYR A 97 8.91 -20.75 -6.37
CA TYR A 97 10.03 -20.03 -7.00
C TYR A 97 9.56 -18.62 -7.34
N ALA A 98 10.28 -17.61 -6.86
CA ALA A 98 9.98 -16.23 -7.15
C ALA A 98 10.87 -15.69 -8.28
N PHE A 99 10.27 -14.95 -9.18
CA PHE A 99 10.92 -14.32 -10.34
C PHE A 99 10.57 -12.85 -10.40
N THR A 100 11.45 -12.07 -11.01
CA THR A 100 11.23 -10.65 -11.25
C THR A 100 11.78 -10.22 -12.60
N ALA A 101 11.12 -9.24 -13.21
CA ALA A 101 11.61 -8.54 -14.40
C ALA A 101 11.31 -7.05 -14.26
N THR A 102 12.18 -6.22 -14.81
CA THR A 102 11.98 -4.76 -14.83
C THR A 102 12.05 -4.26 -16.26
N ALA A 103 10.92 -3.77 -16.77
CA ALA A 103 10.88 -3.06 -18.04
C ALA A 103 11.41 -1.63 -17.84
N THR A 104 12.24 -1.17 -18.75
CA THR A 104 12.86 0.16 -18.75
C THR A 104 12.58 0.89 -20.05
N ARG A 105 12.93 2.18 -20.11
CA ARG A 105 12.72 3.04 -21.29
C ARG A 105 11.25 3.13 -21.69
N LEU A 106 10.36 3.12 -20.71
CA LEU A 106 8.94 3.37 -20.89
C LEU A 106 8.67 4.88 -20.96
N ALA A 107 7.63 5.29 -21.66
CA ALA A 107 7.19 6.68 -21.67
C ALA A 107 6.40 7.01 -20.38
N PRO A 108 6.58 8.21 -19.80
CA PRO A 108 5.87 8.64 -18.60
C PRO A 108 4.36 8.77 -18.83
N GLY A 109 3.57 8.48 -17.78
CA GLY A 109 2.12 8.65 -17.77
C GLY A 109 1.38 7.87 -18.86
N THR A 110 1.99 6.79 -19.36
CA THR A 110 1.54 6.05 -20.54
C THR A 110 0.96 4.71 -20.15
N GLY A 111 -0.17 4.36 -20.74
CA GLY A 111 -0.82 3.06 -20.59
C GLY A 111 -0.13 2.00 -21.43
N TYR A 112 0.21 0.89 -20.81
CA TYR A 112 0.79 -0.30 -21.39
C TYR A 112 -0.04 -1.52 -21.04
N ALA A 113 0.20 -2.65 -21.70
CA ALA A 113 -0.23 -3.96 -21.24
C ALA A 113 0.98 -4.88 -21.09
N TYR A 114 0.94 -5.80 -20.14
CA TYR A 114 1.97 -6.82 -19.97
C TYR A 114 1.36 -8.20 -19.91
N ARG A 115 2.19 -9.22 -20.22
CA ARG A 115 1.91 -10.62 -19.93
C ARG A 115 3.19 -11.33 -19.51
N ILE A 116 3.05 -12.38 -18.72
CA ILE A 116 4.16 -13.23 -18.32
C ILE A 116 4.14 -14.46 -19.23
N VAL A 117 5.26 -14.75 -19.85
CA VAL A 117 5.46 -15.91 -20.73
C VAL A 117 6.40 -16.88 -20.04
N THR A 118 6.01 -18.14 -20.00
CA THR A 118 6.76 -19.26 -19.43
C THR A 118 6.80 -20.41 -20.42
N SER A 119 7.63 -21.42 -20.20
CA SER A 119 7.62 -22.66 -21.01
C SER A 119 6.28 -23.43 -20.96
N GLY A 120 5.39 -23.09 -20.06
CA GLY A 120 4.05 -23.70 -19.93
C GLY A 120 2.90 -22.84 -20.48
N GLY A 121 3.21 -21.76 -21.21
CA GLY A 121 2.21 -20.84 -21.77
C GLY A 121 2.37 -19.40 -21.29
N SER A 122 1.42 -18.55 -21.62
CA SER A 122 1.42 -17.14 -21.22
C SER A 122 0.15 -16.75 -20.45
N THR A 123 0.26 -15.74 -19.58
CA THR A 123 -0.93 -15.08 -19.01
C THR A 123 -1.66 -14.27 -20.09
N GLY A 124 -2.90 -13.88 -19.80
CA GLY A 124 -3.57 -12.81 -20.56
C GLY A 124 -2.83 -11.48 -20.45
N TRP A 125 -3.15 -10.54 -21.38
CA TRP A 125 -2.67 -9.18 -21.32
C TRP A 125 -3.35 -8.43 -20.19
N THR A 126 -2.56 -7.81 -19.31
CA THR A 126 -3.02 -7.05 -18.13
C THR A 126 -2.55 -5.60 -18.28
N PRO A 127 -3.43 -4.61 -18.13
CA PRO A 127 -3.05 -3.20 -18.27
C PRO A 127 -2.27 -2.70 -17.05
N PHE A 128 -1.38 -1.74 -17.29
CA PHE A 128 -0.76 -0.89 -16.28
C PHE A 128 -0.44 0.49 -16.85
N THR A 129 -0.19 1.46 -15.99
CA THR A 129 0.20 2.82 -16.39
C THR A 129 1.46 3.22 -15.66
N THR A 130 2.45 3.74 -16.38
CA THR A 130 3.66 4.33 -15.78
C THR A 130 3.31 5.59 -14.99
N ALA A 131 4.11 5.93 -13.98
CA ALA A 131 3.97 7.20 -13.29
C ALA A 131 4.20 8.37 -14.27
N ARG A 132 3.61 9.52 -13.99
CA ARG A 132 3.94 10.76 -14.71
C ARG A 132 5.33 11.26 -14.27
N ALA A 133 6.01 11.99 -15.14
CA ALA A 133 7.37 12.49 -14.86
C ALA A 133 7.41 13.55 -13.75
N GLY A 134 6.28 14.17 -13.41
CA GLY A 134 6.20 15.20 -12.38
C GLY A 134 4.80 15.36 -11.81
N LEU A 135 4.58 16.46 -11.10
CA LEU A 135 3.30 16.84 -10.50
C LEU A 135 2.59 17.89 -11.37
N ASP A 136 2.14 17.46 -12.52
CA ASP A 136 1.41 18.27 -13.52
C ASP A 136 -0.08 18.48 -13.14
N ARG A 137 -0.66 17.53 -12.45
CA ARG A 137 -2.04 17.53 -11.93
C ARG A 137 -2.13 16.81 -10.60
N SER A 138 -3.20 17.07 -9.86
CA SER A 138 -3.47 16.37 -8.60
C SER A 138 -3.73 14.88 -8.84
N TRP A 139 -3.39 14.07 -7.83
CA TRP A 139 -3.63 12.64 -7.80
C TRP A 139 -3.75 12.15 -6.36
N THR A 140 -4.31 10.97 -6.18
CA THR A 140 -4.52 10.40 -4.85
C THR A 140 -3.80 9.07 -4.74
N PHE A 141 -3.12 8.82 -3.62
CA PHE A 141 -2.69 7.49 -3.23
C PHE A 141 -3.50 7.00 -2.03
N LEU A 142 -3.60 5.69 -1.89
CA LEU A 142 -4.24 5.04 -0.75
C LEU A 142 -3.17 4.46 0.17
N ALA A 143 -3.46 4.41 1.48
CA ALA A 143 -2.59 3.77 2.44
C ALA A 143 -3.38 2.90 3.42
N PHE A 144 -2.76 1.80 3.83
CA PHE A 144 -3.27 0.78 4.74
C PHE A 144 -2.17 0.40 5.73
N GLY A 145 -2.50 -0.33 6.79
CA GLY A 145 -1.55 -0.93 7.72
C GLY A 145 -2.18 -2.11 8.44
N ASP A 146 -1.35 -3.02 8.96
CA ASP A 146 -1.75 -4.06 9.89
C ASP A 146 -2.97 -4.90 9.46
N THR A 147 -3.07 -5.22 8.18
CA THR A 147 -4.18 -6.03 7.67
C THR A 147 -4.22 -7.41 8.28
N GLN A 148 -3.06 -8.01 8.57
CA GLN A 148 -2.92 -9.31 9.24
C GLN A 148 -4.00 -10.32 8.83
N VAL A 149 -4.14 -10.53 7.53
CA VAL A 149 -5.26 -11.22 6.84
C VAL A 149 -5.64 -12.63 7.34
N GLY A 150 -4.96 -13.16 8.37
CA GLY A 150 -5.37 -14.43 9.01
C GLY A 150 -6.76 -14.40 9.67
N ASN A 151 -7.35 -13.23 9.85
CA ASN A 151 -8.62 -12.99 10.55
C ASN A 151 -9.75 -12.53 9.60
N ALA A 152 -9.83 -13.10 8.43
CA ALA A 152 -10.91 -13.11 7.42
C ALA A 152 -11.78 -11.85 7.20
N GLY A 153 -11.90 -11.44 5.94
CA GLY A 153 -12.95 -10.56 5.41
C GLY A 153 -12.67 -9.06 5.56
N VAL A 154 -12.46 -8.56 6.76
CA VAL A 154 -12.37 -7.11 7.03
C VAL A 154 -11.31 -6.37 6.19
N PRO A 155 -10.06 -6.86 6.03
CA PRO A 155 -9.09 -6.16 5.20
C PRO A 155 -9.45 -6.13 3.71
N GLU A 156 -10.06 -7.20 3.18
CA GLU A 156 -10.54 -7.27 1.78
C GLU A 156 -11.61 -6.19 1.56
N ASP A 157 -12.62 -6.13 2.43
CA ASP A 157 -13.71 -5.14 2.36
C ASP A 157 -13.20 -3.70 2.43
N ILE A 158 -12.21 -3.41 3.29
CA ILE A 158 -11.61 -2.08 3.43
C ILE A 158 -10.84 -1.68 2.17
N ILE A 159 -10.04 -2.59 1.60
CA ILE A 159 -9.28 -2.35 0.37
C ILE A 159 -10.24 -2.11 -0.79
N ASP A 160 -11.25 -2.95 -0.94
CA ASP A 160 -12.26 -2.84 -2.00
C ASP A 160 -13.04 -1.54 -1.90
N ALA A 161 -13.51 -1.16 -0.70
CA ALA A 161 -14.21 0.10 -0.47
C ALA A 161 -13.32 1.32 -0.77
N ALA A 162 -12.04 1.28 -0.38
CA ALA A 162 -11.08 2.34 -0.66
C ALA A 162 -10.83 2.49 -2.17
N VAL A 163 -10.64 1.38 -2.87
CA VAL A 163 -10.38 1.37 -4.32
C VAL A 163 -11.63 1.77 -5.11
N ALA A 164 -12.81 1.32 -4.71
CA ALA A 164 -14.08 1.72 -5.33
C ALA A 164 -14.30 3.23 -5.22
N ARG A 165 -13.93 3.83 -4.08
CA ARG A 165 -14.05 5.28 -3.86
C ARG A 165 -12.97 6.10 -4.59
N HIS A 166 -11.81 5.49 -4.85
CA HIS A 166 -10.67 6.13 -5.50
C HIS A 166 -10.13 5.28 -6.67
N PRO A 167 -10.93 4.99 -7.71
CA PRO A 167 -10.58 4.04 -8.76
C PRO A 167 -9.37 4.48 -9.59
N THR A 168 -9.10 5.77 -9.63
CA THR A 168 -7.95 6.36 -10.35
C THR A 168 -6.67 6.44 -9.54
N ALA A 169 -6.66 6.02 -8.26
CA ALA A 169 -5.45 5.99 -7.44
C ALA A 169 -4.41 5.05 -8.06
N PRO A 170 -3.23 5.54 -8.49
CA PRO A 170 -2.26 4.73 -9.21
C PRO A 170 -1.28 4.00 -8.28
N LEU A 171 -1.26 4.35 -7.00
CA LEU A 171 -0.32 3.86 -6.00
C LEU A 171 -1.06 3.54 -4.71
N LEU A 172 -0.80 2.34 -4.17
CA LEU A 172 -1.31 1.88 -2.88
C LEU A 172 -0.12 1.60 -1.95
N LEU A 173 -0.20 2.10 -0.72
CA LEU A 173 0.81 1.93 0.32
C LEU A 173 0.30 0.97 1.39
N HIS A 174 1.25 0.26 2.03
CA HIS A 174 0.93 -0.56 3.21
C HIS A 174 2.04 -0.45 4.26
N ALA A 175 1.68 -0.09 5.47
CA ALA A 175 2.63 0.17 6.56
C ALA A 175 3.11 -1.09 7.30
N GLY A 176 3.15 -2.26 6.64
CA GLY A 176 3.66 -3.51 7.22
C GLY A 176 2.59 -4.33 7.95
N ASP A 177 2.99 -5.50 8.40
CA ASP A 177 2.11 -6.52 9.00
C ASP A 177 0.93 -6.89 8.08
N VAL A 178 1.28 -7.24 6.83
CA VAL A 178 0.28 -7.73 5.84
C VAL A 178 -0.27 -9.09 6.21
N VAL A 179 0.54 -9.92 6.88
CA VAL A 179 0.19 -11.26 7.39
C VAL A 179 0.42 -11.33 8.90
N ASN A 180 -0.23 -12.26 9.56
CA ASN A 180 0.01 -12.52 10.99
C ASN A 180 1.17 -13.50 11.22
N LYS A 181 1.39 -14.43 10.27
CA LYS A 181 2.47 -15.42 10.32
C LYS A 181 3.28 -15.38 9.04
N PRO A 182 4.57 -15.00 9.09
CA PRO A 182 5.40 -14.76 7.89
C PRO A 182 5.53 -15.99 6.99
N ASN A 183 5.49 -17.19 7.58
CA ASN A 183 5.62 -18.45 6.86
C ASN A 183 4.28 -19.12 6.50
N SER A 184 3.15 -18.46 6.75
CA SER A 184 1.83 -18.97 6.41
C SER A 184 1.47 -18.72 4.95
N LEU A 185 1.56 -19.77 4.12
CA LEU A 185 1.17 -19.67 2.71
C LEU A 185 -0.32 -19.30 2.54
N SER A 186 -1.18 -19.75 3.46
CA SER A 186 -2.62 -19.44 3.43
C SER A 186 -2.86 -17.95 3.65
N GLU A 187 -2.15 -17.32 4.61
CA GLU A 187 -2.28 -15.89 4.85
C GLU A 187 -1.73 -15.06 3.69
N TRP A 188 -0.57 -15.45 3.12
CA TRP A 188 -0.07 -14.81 1.91
C TRP A 188 -1.04 -14.92 0.74
N ARG A 189 -1.69 -16.09 0.55
CA ARG A 189 -2.72 -16.26 -0.48
C ARG A 189 -3.94 -15.38 -0.21
N ALA A 190 -4.37 -15.28 1.04
CA ALA A 190 -5.46 -14.40 1.43
C ALA A 190 -5.13 -12.92 1.11
N PHE A 191 -3.93 -12.45 1.45
CA PHE A 191 -3.49 -11.09 1.10
C PHE A 191 -3.40 -10.89 -0.42
N MET A 192 -2.86 -11.87 -1.15
CA MET A 192 -2.81 -11.80 -2.61
C MET A 192 -4.21 -11.79 -3.24
N LYS A 193 -5.20 -12.45 -2.62
CA LYS A 193 -6.60 -12.40 -3.05
C LYS A 193 -7.20 -11.03 -2.74
N ALA A 194 -7.08 -10.54 -1.51
CA ALA A 194 -7.61 -9.25 -1.05
C ALA A 194 -7.05 -8.05 -1.86
N THR A 195 -5.84 -8.17 -2.41
CA THR A 195 -5.22 -7.13 -3.23
C THR A 195 -5.40 -7.29 -4.73
N TYR A 196 -6.08 -8.35 -5.19
CA TYR A 196 -6.44 -8.51 -6.60
C TYR A 196 -7.73 -7.70 -6.93
N PRO A 197 -7.84 -7.03 -8.07
CA PRO A 197 -6.87 -6.95 -9.19
C PRO A 197 -5.83 -5.82 -9.04
N THR A 198 -5.89 -5.02 -7.98
CA THR A 198 -5.05 -3.81 -7.86
C THR A 198 -3.55 -4.11 -7.93
N ARG A 199 -3.09 -5.20 -7.29
CA ARG A 199 -1.67 -5.57 -7.33
C ARG A 199 -1.13 -5.93 -8.72
N THR A 200 -2.02 -6.25 -9.65
CA THR A 200 -1.66 -6.60 -11.03
C THR A 200 -1.76 -5.41 -12.00
N THR A 201 -2.44 -4.34 -11.60
CA THR A 201 -2.70 -3.18 -12.47
C THR A 201 -2.15 -1.86 -11.92
N LYS A 202 -1.87 -1.79 -10.62
CA LYS A 202 -1.39 -0.61 -9.91
C LYS A 202 -0.14 -0.94 -9.11
N ASN A 203 0.66 0.07 -8.81
CA ASN A 203 1.83 -0.11 -7.95
C ASN A 203 1.43 -0.24 -6.49
N TRP A 204 2.04 -1.19 -5.80
CA TRP A 204 2.00 -1.32 -4.35
C TRP A 204 3.36 -0.99 -3.76
N LEU A 205 3.38 -0.24 -2.66
CA LEU A 205 4.56 0.15 -1.89
C LEU A 205 4.34 -0.30 -0.44
N ILE A 206 5.13 -1.25 0.05
CA ILE A 206 4.90 -1.92 1.33
C ILE A 206 6.16 -1.83 2.18
N SER A 207 6.06 -1.34 3.42
CA SER A 207 7.11 -1.50 4.41
C SER A 207 7.02 -2.88 5.08
N VAL A 208 8.13 -3.32 5.64
CA VAL A 208 8.19 -4.59 6.39
C VAL A 208 7.74 -4.34 7.82
N GLY A 209 6.83 -5.17 8.32
CA GLY A 209 6.43 -5.20 9.73
C GLY A 209 7.16 -6.26 10.54
N ASN A 210 6.94 -6.27 11.86
CA ASN A 210 7.54 -7.26 12.74
C ASN A 210 7.03 -8.69 12.46
N HIS A 211 5.83 -8.82 11.92
CA HIS A 211 5.28 -10.10 11.52
C HIS A 211 5.98 -10.64 10.27
N GLU A 212 6.34 -9.83 9.28
CA GLU A 212 7.16 -10.25 8.13
C GLU A 212 8.60 -10.56 8.52
N GLN A 213 9.16 -9.86 9.52
CA GLN A 213 10.52 -10.04 10.02
C GLN A 213 10.68 -11.20 10.98
N CYS A 214 9.61 -11.89 11.35
CA CYS A 214 9.64 -12.92 12.38
C CYS A 214 10.10 -12.46 13.78
N VAL A 215 10.06 -11.19 14.06
CA VAL A 215 10.42 -10.66 15.37
C VAL A 215 9.27 -10.99 16.34
N LEU A 216 9.60 -11.59 17.47
CA LEU A 216 8.67 -11.96 18.55
C LEU A 216 7.76 -13.19 18.29
N LEU A 217 7.85 -13.91 17.19
CA LEU A 217 6.81 -14.86 16.80
C LEU A 217 7.15 -16.34 16.94
N SER A 218 8.41 -16.77 16.89
CA SER A 218 8.74 -18.19 17.00
C SER A 218 10.25 -18.49 16.97
N LYS A 219 10.68 -19.50 17.73
CA LYS A 219 12.04 -20.07 17.67
C LYS A 219 12.38 -20.71 16.30
N SER A 220 11.38 -20.97 15.46
CA SER A 220 11.56 -21.62 14.14
C SER A 220 11.78 -20.64 13.00
N CYS A 221 11.66 -19.35 13.23
CA CYS A 221 11.82 -18.30 12.26
C CYS A 221 13.04 -17.45 12.61
N ARG A 222 13.99 -17.28 11.69
CA ARG A 222 15.12 -16.37 11.90
C ARG A 222 14.63 -14.94 11.96
N SER A 223 14.81 -14.30 13.10
CA SER A 223 14.53 -12.89 13.28
C SER A 223 15.30 -12.06 12.23
N GLY A 224 14.61 -11.10 11.61
CA GLY A 224 15.19 -10.16 10.66
C GLY A 224 15.32 -10.62 9.20
N ASP A 225 14.81 -11.80 8.82
CA ASP A 225 15.05 -12.35 7.46
C ASP A 225 13.97 -11.97 6.43
N ALA A 226 12.78 -11.55 6.80
CA ALA A 226 11.69 -11.21 5.87
C ALA A 226 11.64 -12.03 4.54
N GLN A 227 12.10 -13.30 4.57
CA GLN A 227 12.34 -14.12 3.38
C GLN A 227 11.07 -14.31 2.53
N ALA A 228 9.94 -14.57 3.20
CA ALA A 228 8.67 -14.74 2.52
C ALA A 228 8.25 -13.43 1.84
N PHE A 229 8.35 -12.30 2.54
CA PHE A 229 8.07 -10.98 2.00
C PHE A 229 8.90 -10.68 0.74
N ARG A 230 10.20 -10.95 0.79
CA ARG A 230 11.11 -10.79 -0.35
C ARG A 230 10.75 -11.68 -1.55
N ALA A 231 10.03 -12.78 -1.34
CA ALA A 231 9.57 -13.63 -2.44
C ALA A 231 8.37 -13.05 -3.20
N TYR A 232 7.60 -12.16 -2.58
CA TYR A 232 6.42 -11.55 -3.20
C TYR A 232 6.70 -10.19 -3.84
N TYR A 233 7.74 -9.44 -3.38
CA TYR A 233 8.00 -8.07 -3.78
C TYR A 233 9.45 -7.85 -4.23
N SER A 234 9.65 -6.91 -5.13
CA SER A 234 10.97 -6.43 -5.57
C SER A 234 10.98 -4.91 -5.54
N TRP A 235 11.89 -4.36 -4.74
CA TRP A 235 12.00 -2.93 -4.48
C TRP A 235 13.25 -2.33 -5.12
N PRO A 236 13.34 -0.99 -5.25
CA PRO A 236 14.58 -0.30 -5.58
C PRO A 236 15.72 -0.71 -4.64
N ARG A 237 16.94 -0.74 -5.17
CA ARG A 237 18.15 -1.07 -4.40
C ARG A 237 19.01 0.18 -4.13
N ASN A 238 18.36 1.31 -3.93
CA ASN A 238 19.01 2.59 -3.64
C ASN A 238 19.16 2.88 -2.13
N GLY A 239 18.76 1.93 -1.28
CA GLY A 239 18.99 1.95 0.16
C GLY A 239 20.32 1.33 0.51
N TYR A 240 20.35 0.06 0.89
CA TYR A 240 21.54 -0.68 1.25
C TYR A 240 21.80 -1.83 0.28
N ALA A 241 23.05 -1.91 -0.22
CA ALA A 241 23.39 -2.85 -1.30
C ALA A 241 23.44 -4.34 -0.90
N GLY A 242 23.48 -4.69 0.39
CA GLY A 242 23.80 -6.03 0.86
C GLY A 242 22.62 -6.94 1.24
N GLN A 243 21.50 -6.41 1.60
CA GLN A 243 20.34 -7.18 2.10
C GLN A 243 19.13 -6.85 1.24
N GLY A 244 18.47 -7.79 0.62
CA GLY A 244 17.34 -7.54 -0.28
C GLY A 244 16.42 -6.43 0.26
N ALA A 245 16.35 -5.32 -0.47
CA ALA A 245 15.89 -4.01 -0.04
C ALA A 245 14.62 -4.03 0.81
N THR A 246 14.75 -3.80 2.10
CA THR A 246 13.62 -3.55 3.02
C THR A 246 13.51 -2.05 3.35
N TRP A 247 14.54 -1.26 3.02
CA TRP A 247 14.49 0.20 3.01
C TRP A 247 15.06 0.77 1.71
N PHE A 248 14.35 1.76 1.16
CA PHE A 248 14.64 2.36 -0.15
C PHE A 248 13.81 3.62 -0.34
N TYR A 249 14.00 4.33 -1.44
CA TYR A 249 13.08 5.39 -1.87
C TYR A 249 12.65 5.21 -3.32
N THR A 250 11.54 5.86 -3.67
CA THR A 250 11.03 6.01 -5.04
C THR A 250 10.46 7.41 -5.23
N ASP A 251 10.70 7.99 -6.40
CA ASP A 251 10.14 9.28 -6.77
C ASP A 251 8.90 9.07 -7.66
N TYR A 252 7.72 9.33 -7.11
CA TYR A 252 6.44 9.04 -7.77
C TYR A 252 5.61 10.32 -7.91
N GLN A 253 5.50 10.84 -9.12
CA GLN A 253 4.63 11.98 -9.47
C GLN A 253 4.73 13.18 -8.50
N GLY A 254 5.95 13.66 -8.25
CA GLY A 254 6.22 14.83 -7.40
C GLY A 254 6.32 14.54 -5.90
N VAL A 255 6.31 13.28 -5.51
CA VAL A 255 6.49 12.83 -4.13
C VAL A 255 7.70 11.90 -4.04
N ARG A 256 8.62 12.13 -3.11
CA ARG A 256 9.59 11.13 -2.67
C ARG A 256 8.96 10.30 -1.56
N PHE A 257 8.71 9.03 -1.86
CA PHE A 257 8.36 8.03 -0.86
C PHE A 257 9.64 7.36 -0.36
N ILE A 258 9.86 7.41 0.95
CA ILE A 258 10.97 6.75 1.62
C ILE A 258 10.38 5.64 2.49
N VAL A 259 10.82 4.41 2.26
CA VAL A 259 10.40 3.25 3.04
C VAL A 259 11.51 2.88 4.00
N LEU A 260 11.18 2.68 5.27
CA LEU A 260 12.11 2.27 6.33
C LEU A 260 11.66 0.95 6.95
N ASP A 261 12.63 0.17 7.42
CA ASP A 261 12.44 -1.10 8.11
C ASP A 261 12.76 -0.92 9.59
N THR A 262 11.74 -0.76 10.41
CA THR A 262 11.89 -0.45 11.85
C THR A 262 12.10 -1.69 12.73
N PHE A 263 12.12 -2.90 12.16
CA PHE A 263 12.27 -4.13 12.94
C PHE A 263 13.41 -5.06 12.49
N GLY A 264 13.91 -4.94 11.29
CA GLY A 264 14.84 -5.90 10.71
C GLY A 264 16.15 -5.31 10.22
N GLY A 265 16.42 -4.07 10.53
CA GLY A 265 17.58 -3.40 10.00
C GLY A 265 18.39 -2.65 11.05
N ASP A 266 19.65 -2.36 10.71
CA ASP A 266 20.48 -1.44 11.44
C ASP A 266 19.90 -0.02 11.34
N LEU A 267 19.34 0.49 12.44
CA LEU A 267 18.74 1.83 12.49
C LEU A 267 19.77 2.94 12.20
N ALA A 268 21.05 2.74 12.55
CA ALA A 268 22.11 3.70 12.24
C ALA A 268 22.40 3.76 10.72
N ALA A 269 22.49 2.60 10.07
CA ALA A 269 22.64 2.53 8.62
C ALA A 269 21.43 3.12 7.89
N GLN A 270 20.20 2.87 8.39
CA GLN A 270 19.00 3.48 7.84
C GLN A 270 18.93 4.99 8.09
N SER A 271 19.45 5.49 9.22
CA SER A 271 19.55 6.93 9.48
C SER A 271 20.51 7.61 8.49
N ALA A 272 21.66 7.00 8.19
CA ALA A 272 22.59 7.50 7.17
C ALA A 272 21.96 7.51 5.77
N PHE A 273 21.25 6.44 5.41
CA PHE A 273 20.45 6.36 4.18
C PHE A 273 19.38 7.45 4.13
N LEU A 274 18.58 7.59 5.18
CA LEU A 274 17.51 8.58 5.29
C LEU A 274 18.04 9.99 5.11
N ASN A 275 19.17 10.33 5.78
CA ASN A 275 19.82 11.62 5.62
C ASN A 275 20.21 11.88 4.16
N THR A 276 20.77 10.89 3.48
CA THR A 276 21.12 10.99 2.06
C THR A 276 19.90 11.13 1.16
N ALA A 277 18.88 10.30 1.39
CA ALA A 277 17.64 10.34 0.63
C ALA A 277 16.90 11.67 0.79
N LEU A 278 16.91 12.25 1.99
CA LEU A 278 16.29 13.55 2.26
C LEU A 278 17.11 14.71 1.67
N LYS A 279 18.45 14.67 1.81
CA LYS A 279 19.38 15.69 1.28
C LYS A 279 19.30 15.79 -0.24
N THR A 280 19.17 14.68 -0.94
CA THR A 280 19.12 14.60 -2.42
C THR A 280 17.71 14.74 -3.00
N ASN A 281 16.69 14.94 -2.15
CA ASN A 281 15.32 15.02 -2.59
C ASN A 281 15.05 16.29 -3.43
N LYS A 282 14.59 16.09 -4.67
CA LYS A 282 14.16 17.15 -5.58
C LYS A 282 12.64 17.20 -5.75
N GLN A 283 11.90 16.28 -5.10
CA GLN A 283 10.46 16.25 -5.20
C GLN A 283 9.80 17.30 -4.30
N ARG A 284 8.63 17.73 -4.70
CA ARG A 284 7.84 18.73 -3.95
C ARG A 284 7.45 18.24 -2.56
N TRP A 285 7.09 16.96 -2.45
CA TRP A 285 6.57 16.34 -1.24
C TRP A 285 7.47 15.19 -0.79
N THR A 286 7.48 14.96 0.51
CA THR A 286 8.19 13.85 1.15
C THR A 286 7.25 13.08 2.04
N VAL A 287 7.05 11.81 1.74
CA VAL A 287 6.27 10.88 2.56
C VAL A 287 7.19 9.75 3.01
N VAL A 288 7.22 9.48 4.30
CA VAL A 288 7.92 8.32 4.86
C VAL A 288 6.89 7.26 5.21
N LEU A 289 7.18 6.02 4.86
CA LEU A 289 6.40 4.83 5.17
C LEU A 289 7.25 3.89 6.02
N GLN A 290 6.79 3.54 7.20
CA GLN A 290 7.47 2.64 8.12
C GLN A 290 6.44 1.86 8.94
N HIS A 291 6.81 0.74 9.52
CA HIS A 291 5.84 -0.02 10.30
C HIS A 291 5.62 0.59 11.67
N ALA A 292 6.59 0.59 12.57
CA ALA A 292 6.45 1.32 13.83
C ALA A 292 6.81 2.80 13.66
N GLY A 293 5.92 3.68 14.11
CA GLY A 293 6.11 5.13 14.09
C GLY A 293 7.09 5.63 15.16
N PRO A 294 7.50 6.92 15.12
CA PRO A 294 8.31 7.50 16.18
C PRO A 294 7.57 7.62 17.51
N PHE A 295 6.26 7.63 17.51
CA PHE A 295 5.40 7.77 18.67
C PHE A 295 4.43 6.61 18.73
N ALA A 296 4.43 5.87 19.84
CA ALA A 296 3.54 4.74 20.00
C ALA A 296 2.17 5.18 20.53
N SER A 297 1.13 4.52 20.04
CA SER A 297 -0.25 4.73 20.49
C SER A 297 -0.75 3.63 21.42
N ARG A 298 0.14 2.77 21.88
CA ARG A 298 -0.12 1.72 22.84
C ARG A 298 0.63 1.99 24.15
N SER A 299 -0.02 1.75 25.30
CA SER A 299 0.47 2.21 26.61
C SER A 299 1.75 1.53 27.10
N ASP A 300 2.00 0.29 26.67
CA ASP A 300 3.15 -0.53 27.02
C ASP A 300 4.33 -0.39 26.05
N ARG A 301 4.23 0.48 25.06
CA ARG A 301 5.27 0.73 24.05
C ARG A 301 6.00 2.05 24.27
N ASN A 302 7.26 2.04 23.88
CA ASN A 302 8.12 3.22 23.86
C ASN A 302 9.04 3.13 22.64
N ASN A 303 8.78 3.94 21.62
CA ASN A 303 9.52 3.94 20.36
C ASN A 303 10.76 4.86 20.41
N ALA A 304 11.45 4.92 21.57
CA ALA A 304 12.58 5.82 21.79
C ALA A 304 13.75 5.60 20.82
N GLU A 305 14.05 4.36 20.45
CA GLU A 305 15.12 4.05 19.50
C GLU A 305 14.80 4.56 18.10
N ILE A 306 13.57 4.35 17.62
CA ILE A 306 13.08 4.86 16.35
C ILE A 306 13.09 6.40 16.34
N ARG A 307 12.65 7.01 17.45
CA ARG A 307 12.72 8.47 17.62
C ARG A 307 14.17 8.97 17.54
N SER A 308 15.07 8.36 18.28
CA SER A 308 16.48 8.74 18.27
C SER A 308 17.12 8.66 16.88
N ALA A 309 16.79 7.60 16.12
CA ALA A 309 17.34 7.39 14.80
C ALA A 309 16.78 8.35 13.73
N PHE A 310 15.48 8.63 13.73
CA PHE A 310 14.84 9.25 12.57
C PHE A 310 14.23 10.62 12.83
N LEU A 311 13.73 10.91 14.04
CA LEU A 311 13.02 12.16 14.34
C LEU A 311 13.86 13.43 14.12
N PRO A 312 15.18 13.45 14.43
CA PRO A 312 16.03 14.59 14.11
C PRO A 312 16.09 14.90 12.63
N LEU A 313 16.11 13.85 11.77
CA LEU A 313 16.14 14.00 10.31
C LEU A 313 14.81 14.45 9.76
N TYR A 314 13.69 13.90 10.26
CA TYR A 314 12.35 14.38 9.88
C TYR A 314 12.17 15.87 10.20
N THR A 315 12.65 16.31 11.35
CA THR A 315 12.61 17.72 11.75
C THR A 315 13.51 18.59 10.89
N LYS A 316 14.78 18.18 10.71
CA LYS A 316 15.78 18.92 9.93
C LYS A 316 15.34 19.16 8.50
N TYR A 317 14.83 18.13 7.84
CA TYR A 317 14.44 18.17 6.43
C TYR A 317 12.95 18.50 6.22
N LYS A 318 12.21 18.80 7.30
CA LYS A 318 10.78 19.16 7.26
C LYS A 318 9.94 18.16 6.47
N VAL A 319 10.13 16.86 6.74
CA VAL A 319 9.31 15.79 6.13
C VAL A 319 7.83 16.15 6.25
N ASP A 320 7.04 15.89 5.22
CA ASP A 320 5.64 16.33 5.20
C ASP A 320 4.74 15.39 5.98
N LEU A 321 4.85 14.09 5.72
CA LEU A 321 3.98 13.08 6.30
C LEU A 321 4.78 11.81 6.61
N VAL A 322 4.59 11.25 7.79
CA VAL A 322 5.08 9.91 8.18
C VAL A 322 3.86 9.04 8.41
N LEU A 323 3.77 7.93 7.68
CA LEU A 323 2.72 6.92 7.80
C LEU A 323 3.28 5.69 8.50
N SER A 324 2.54 5.18 9.48
CA SER A 324 2.91 3.99 10.26
C SER A 324 1.69 3.14 10.63
N GLY A 325 1.94 1.99 11.19
CA GLY A 325 0.99 1.03 11.74
C GLY A 325 1.45 0.54 13.12
N HIS A 326 1.34 -0.77 13.38
CA HIS A 326 1.89 -1.48 14.52
C HIS A 326 1.03 -1.46 15.80
N ASP A 327 0.41 -0.35 16.14
CA ASP A 327 -0.32 -0.23 17.42
C ASP A 327 -1.82 -0.53 17.31
N HIS A 328 -2.29 -0.91 16.11
CA HIS A 328 -3.68 -1.33 15.88
C HIS A 328 -4.72 -0.34 16.42
N SER A 329 -4.44 0.93 16.24
CA SER A 329 -5.30 2.06 16.56
C SER A 329 -5.08 3.18 15.57
N TYR A 330 -5.96 4.16 15.55
CA TYR A 330 -5.73 5.36 14.76
C TYR A 330 -5.19 6.47 15.63
N SER A 331 -4.06 7.06 15.26
CA SER A 331 -3.61 8.29 15.88
C SER A 331 -2.94 9.23 14.88
N ARG A 332 -3.03 10.53 15.17
CA ARG A 332 -2.36 11.57 14.40
C ARG A 332 -1.91 12.71 15.33
N GLY A 333 -0.75 13.27 14.99
CA GLY A 333 -0.22 14.39 15.74
C GLY A 333 1.02 15.00 15.10
N TYR A 334 1.76 15.76 15.91
CA TYR A 334 2.96 16.46 15.49
C TYR A 334 3.97 16.57 16.65
N TYR A 335 5.22 16.89 16.30
CA TYR A 335 6.29 17.12 17.26
C TYR A 335 6.67 18.60 17.28
N ARG A 336 6.69 19.22 18.49
CA ARG A 336 7.02 20.61 18.78
C ARG A 336 6.07 21.65 18.15
N SER A 337 5.87 21.66 16.85
CA SER A 337 5.06 22.64 16.14
C SER A 337 4.00 21.98 15.28
N LYS A 338 2.77 22.51 15.28
CA LYS A 338 1.69 22.04 14.39
C LYS A 338 2.02 22.17 12.91
N ASN A 339 2.94 23.06 12.54
CA ASN A 339 3.43 23.22 11.16
C ASN A 339 4.63 22.33 10.82
N SER A 340 4.97 21.38 11.69
CA SER A 340 6.04 20.41 11.48
C SER A 340 5.56 19.21 10.65
N THR A 341 6.27 18.09 10.75
CA THR A 341 5.87 16.81 10.17
C THR A 341 4.56 16.33 10.77
N VAL A 342 3.65 15.86 9.92
CA VAL A 342 2.45 15.13 10.34
C VAL A 342 2.82 13.66 10.52
N TYR A 343 2.57 13.12 11.68
CA TYR A 343 2.70 11.70 11.99
C TYR A 343 1.32 11.08 12.05
N ALA A 344 1.06 10.04 11.29
CA ALA A 344 -0.21 9.33 11.29
C ALA A 344 0.03 7.82 11.37
N GLU A 345 -0.61 7.21 12.31
CA GLU A 345 -0.63 5.77 12.53
C GLU A 345 -2.03 5.24 12.25
N SER A 346 -2.11 4.10 11.60
CA SER A 346 -3.40 3.52 11.22
C SER A 346 -3.37 2.00 11.24
N ASP A 347 -4.56 1.43 11.39
CA ASP A 347 -4.85 0.01 11.31
C ASP A 347 -5.94 -0.24 10.27
N SER A 348 -5.76 -1.25 9.43
CA SER A 348 -6.74 -1.67 8.42
C SER A 348 -7.19 -3.12 8.63
N GLY A 349 -6.86 -3.71 9.77
CA GLY A 349 -7.23 -5.05 10.19
C GLY A 349 -8.27 -5.06 11.31
N PRO A 350 -8.80 -6.23 11.66
CA PRO A 350 -9.80 -6.38 12.73
C PRO A 350 -9.20 -6.57 14.13
N LYS A 351 -7.87 -6.49 14.27
CA LYS A 351 -7.17 -6.63 15.55
C LYS A 351 -6.95 -5.26 16.16
N PHE A 352 -7.30 -5.07 17.41
CA PHE A 352 -7.23 -3.80 18.09
C PHE A 352 -6.50 -3.86 19.42
N TYR A 353 -5.85 -2.74 19.76
CA TYR A 353 -5.35 -2.45 21.09
C TYR A 353 -6.00 -1.19 21.66
N ALA A 354 -6.01 -1.08 22.97
CA ALA A 354 -6.48 0.14 23.65
C ALA A 354 -5.53 1.31 23.34
N PRO A 355 -6.03 2.41 22.79
CA PRO A 355 -5.19 3.54 22.40
C PRO A 355 -4.64 4.27 23.62
N SER A 356 -3.45 4.86 23.49
CA SER A 356 -2.77 5.63 24.56
C SER A 356 -2.00 6.80 23.96
N GLY A 357 -2.03 7.94 24.64
CA GLY A 357 -1.17 9.10 24.32
C GLY A 357 0.12 9.17 25.15
N ARG A 358 0.40 8.15 25.97
CA ARG A 358 1.51 8.19 26.95
C ARG A 358 2.88 8.38 26.31
N ASP A 359 3.18 7.68 25.21
CA ASP A 359 4.48 7.81 24.53
C ASP A 359 4.59 9.15 23.79
N TRP A 360 3.51 9.65 23.22
CA TRP A 360 3.44 10.97 22.60
C TRP A 360 3.79 12.06 23.61
N SER A 361 3.10 12.10 24.76
CA SER A 361 3.32 13.11 25.79
C SER A 361 4.72 13.01 26.42
N ARG A 362 5.21 11.78 26.68
CA ARG A 362 6.57 11.52 27.19
C ARG A 362 7.64 12.07 26.24
N ALA A 363 7.41 11.98 24.95
CA ALA A 363 8.33 12.47 23.92
C ALA A 363 8.19 13.98 23.65
N GLY A 364 7.28 14.69 24.32
CA GLY A 364 7.00 16.11 24.06
C GLY A 364 6.29 16.35 22.72
N ALA A 365 5.55 15.34 22.24
CA ALA A 365 4.73 15.43 21.03
C ALA A 365 3.26 15.66 21.38
N THR A 366 2.51 16.26 20.45
CA THR A 366 1.08 16.47 20.58
C THR A 366 0.33 15.46 19.73
N GLN A 367 -0.50 14.65 20.38
CA GLN A 367 -1.45 13.77 19.72
C GLN A 367 -2.78 14.53 19.52
N VAL A 368 -3.16 14.77 18.28
CA VAL A 368 -4.37 15.55 17.91
C VAL A 368 -5.58 14.65 17.76
N ALA A 369 -5.38 13.42 17.29
CA ALA A 369 -6.41 12.40 17.16
C ALA A 369 -5.91 11.10 17.79
N ASN A 370 -6.81 10.40 18.48
CA ASN A 370 -6.55 9.11 19.11
C ASN A 370 -7.86 8.32 19.16
N VAL A 371 -7.99 7.29 18.30
CA VAL A 371 -9.23 6.54 18.13
C VAL A 371 -8.94 5.04 18.18
N GLY A 372 -9.58 4.35 19.10
CA GLY A 372 -9.44 2.92 19.29
C GLY A 372 -10.54 2.11 18.62
N TYR A 373 -10.26 0.82 18.42
CA TYR A 373 -11.20 -0.21 17.95
C TYR A 373 -11.88 0.16 16.62
N THR A 374 -11.12 0.85 15.77
CA THR A 374 -11.64 1.38 14.49
C THR A 374 -10.56 1.24 13.42
N SER A 375 -10.83 0.38 12.43
CA SER A 375 -9.94 0.26 11.27
C SER A 375 -10.21 1.38 10.28
N THR A 376 -9.16 1.85 9.64
CA THR A 376 -9.21 2.95 8.69
C THR A 376 -8.42 2.62 7.43
N TYR A 377 -8.73 3.29 6.34
CA TYR A 377 -7.80 3.49 5.24
C TYR A 377 -7.54 4.99 5.08
N GLN A 378 -6.42 5.32 4.46
CA GLN A 378 -6.07 6.70 4.21
C GLN A 378 -6.15 6.99 2.71
N ALA A 379 -6.75 8.13 2.37
CA ALA A 379 -6.73 8.72 1.04
C ALA A 379 -5.96 10.04 1.10
N VAL A 380 -4.84 10.10 0.39
CA VAL A 380 -3.96 11.27 0.39
C VAL A 380 -3.93 11.89 -0.99
N THR A 381 -4.54 13.05 -1.13
CA THR A 381 -4.55 13.80 -2.39
C THR A 381 -3.37 14.75 -2.45
N VAL A 382 -2.55 14.58 -3.48
CA VAL A 382 -1.34 15.38 -3.74
C VAL A 382 -1.63 16.38 -4.83
N SER A 383 -1.31 17.62 -4.58
CA SER A 383 -1.33 18.71 -5.57
C SER A 383 -0.03 19.51 -5.50
N LYS A 384 0.14 20.46 -6.42
CA LYS A 384 1.32 21.34 -6.44
C LYS A 384 1.51 22.08 -5.10
N ASN A 385 0.43 22.53 -4.46
CA ASN A 385 0.49 23.39 -3.29
C ASN A 385 -0.09 22.76 -2.01
N SER A 386 -0.74 21.60 -2.11
CA SER A 386 -1.34 20.94 -0.96
C SER A 386 -1.20 19.42 -1.00
N LEU A 387 -1.07 18.84 0.18
CA LEU A 387 -1.24 17.43 0.46
C LEU A 387 -2.39 17.31 1.45
N VAL A 388 -3.50 16.71 1.01
CA VAL A 388 -4.71 16.54 1.83
C VAL A 388 -4.79 15.08 2.25
N TYR A 389 -4.56 14.84 3.52
CA TYR A 389 -4.69 13.54 4.16
C TYR A 389 -6.09 13.38 4.75
N LYS A 390 -6.72 12.24 4.49
CA LYS A 390 -8.00 11.82 5.08
C LYS A 390 -7.88 10.40 5.57
N ALA A 391 -8.21 10.17 6.85
CA ALA A 391 -8.49 8.84 7.38
C ALA A 391 -10.00 8.58 7.24
N VAL A 392 -10.37 7.45 6.69
CA VAL A 392 -11.76 7.05 6.47
C VAL A 392 -12.04 5.79 7.28
N VAL A 393 -13.16 5.75 7.99
CA VAL A 393 -13.56 4.56 8.75
C VAL A 393 -13.84 3.41 7.79
N GLY A 394 -13.09 2.32 7.92
CA GLY A 394 -13.27 1.11 7.16
C GLY A 394 -14.09 0.05 7.90
N TYR A 395 -13.82 -0.10 9.21
CA TYR A 395 -14.52 -1.06 10.06
C TYR A 395 -14.56 -0.57 11.50
N LYS A 396 -15.57 -0.97 12.25
CA LYS A 396 -15.73 -0.67 13.68
C LYS A 396 -15.83 -1.94 14.49
N GLY A 397 -14.84 -2.17 15.35
CA GLY A 397 -14.88 -3.25 16.34
C GLY A 397 -15.75 -2.92 17.54
N LYS A 398 -15.97 -3.91 18.39
CA LYS A 398 -16.63 -3.71 19.68
C LYS A 398 -15.79 -2.73 20.54
N GLY A 399 -16.39 -1.67 21.02
CA GLY A 399 -15.72 -0.65 21.81
C GLY A 399 -15.13 0.51 20.97
N ALA A 400 -15.47 0.62 19.69
CA ALA A 400 -15.04 1.73 18.85
C ALA A 400 -15.35 3.10 19.49
N THR A 401 -14.32 3.94 19.62
CA THR A 401 -14.42 5.22 20.36
C THR A 401 -14.85 6.39 19.49
N THR A 402 -15.27 6.14 18.24
CA THR A 402 -15.76 7.17 17.33
C THR A 402 -17.26 7.04 17.05
N SER A 403 -17.95 8.18 16.93
CA SER A 403 -19.34 8.27 16.44
C SER A 403 -19.44 8.16 14.91
N LYS A 404 -18.32 8.31 14.18
CA LYS A 404 -18.33 8.22 12.71
C LYS A 404 -18.75 6.84 12.24
N LYS A 405 -19.51 6.80 11.14
CA LYS A 405 -19.95 5.56 10.48
C LYS A 405 -18.88 5.08 9.49
N VAL A 406 -18.94 3.80 9.14
CA VAL A 406 -18.13 3.23 8.04
C VAL A 406 -18.34 4.05 6.76
N GLY A 407 -17.25 4.34 6.06
CA GLY A 407 -17.22 5.21 4.88
C GLY A 407 -17.13 6.70 5.17
N GLN A 408 -17.29 7.16 6.41
CA GLN A 408 -17.13 8.57 6.75
C GLN A 408 -15.67 8.93 7.04
N VAL A 409 -15.32 10.19 6.80
CA VAL A 409 -14.02 10.75 7.17
C VAL A 409 -13.94 10.83 8.69
N LEU A 410 -12.99 10.10 9.26
CA LEU A 410 -12.69 10.10 10.70
C LEU A 410 -11.91 11.33 11.08
N ASP A 411 -10.87 11.63 10.31
CA ASP A 411 -9.93 12.72 10.56
C ASP A 411 -9.36 13.25 9.25
N GLN A 412 -9.01 14.54 9.21
CA GLN A 412 -8.45 15.17 8.03
C GLN A 412 -7.41 16.21 8.43
N VAL A 413 -6.34 16.30 7.64
CA VAL A 413 -5.36 17.39 7.74
C VAL A 413 -4.90 17.81 6.35
N THR A 414 -4.70 19.13 6.18
CA THR A 414 -4.16 19.70 4.96
C THR A 414 -2.79 20.30 5.24
N ILE A 415 -1.78 19.83 4.51
CA ILE A 415 -0.43 20.40 4.50
C ILE A 415 -0.32 21.27 3.26
N THR A 416 0.02 22.55 3.42
CA THR A 416 0.24 23.47 2.31
C THR A 416 1.69 23.94 2.29
N LYS A 417 2.23 24.13 1.11
CA LYS A 417 3.53 24.77 0.88
C LYS A 417 3.36 25.98 -0.03
N SER A 418 4.04 27.09 0.29
CA SER A 418 4.12 28.24 -0.62
C SER A 418 4.67 27.84 -1.97
N ALA A 419 4.47 28.66 -3.01
CA ALA A 419 4.93 28.37 -4.38
C ALA A 419 6.44 28.01 -4.41
N LEU A 420 7.25 28.74 -3.63
CA LEU A 420 8.70 28.50 -3.49
C LEU A 420 9.06 27.38 -2.50
N GLY A 421 8.08 26.73 -1.86
CA GLY A 421 8.33 25.68 -0.87
C GLY A 421 8.85 26.18 0.50
N ALA A 422 9.05 27.48 0.66
CA ALA A 422 9.69 28.06 1.83
C ALA A 422 8.81 27.98 3.10
N THR A 423 7.50 28.11 2.95
CA THR A 423 6.55 28.10 4.09
C THR A 423 5.68 26.87 4.01
N LYS A 424 5.63 26.12 5.11
CA LYS A 424 4.73 24.98 5.33
C LYS A 424 3.70 25.35 6.38
N THR A 425 2.43 25.12 6.10
CA THR A 425 1.32 25.28 7.04
C THR A 425 0.50 23.99 7.09
N VAL A 426 0.08 23.62 8.29
CA VAL A 426 -0.74 22.43 8.56
C VAL A 426 -2.05 22.87 9.21
N ARG A 427 -3.18 22.50 8.60
CA ARG A 427 -4.54 22.89 9.04
C ARG A 427 -5.46 21.68 9.11
#